data_59c6e8e48883594572d866f70e3b5c50
#
_entry.id   59c6e8e48883594572d866f70e3b5c50
#
_cell.length_a   1.000
_cell.length_b   1.000
_cell.length_c   1.000
_cell.angle_alpha   90.00
_cell.angle_beta   90.00
_cell.angle_gamma   90.00
#
_symmetry.space_group_name_H-M   'P 1'
#
loop_
_entity.id
_entity.type
_entity.pdbx_description
1 polymer ?
#
loop_
_entity_poly.entity_id
_entity_poly.type
_entity_poly.pdbx_seq_one_letter_code
_entity_poly.pdbx_strand_id
1 'polypeptide(L)'
;KYPTVDDTKDNNDNKNDDTNDKPKELFGDISNYGWAKDAIEGLYYAGIVNGMEENVFNPAGEVTREQFCKMVVQLFGVLNYDETSARFNDVKDGAWYAPYIYSAVSAGYIQGQSDDFFGVGQPIMRQDMVTILYRALNKSNSAAALDFTDVDNIAEYAKDAVAQLVGMGVINGYEDGSFKPRGTATRAEAAKVIWGVYESIK
;
A
#
# COMPACT_ATOMS: atom_id res chain seq x y z
N LYS A 1 18.97 8.42 -10.73
CA LYS A 1 19.38 9.83 -10.88
C LYS A 1 18.10 10.66 -10.83
N TYR A 2 17.90 11.38 -9.73
CA TYR A 2 16.78 12.31 -9.55
C TYR A 2 17.13 13.64 -10.22
N PRO A 3 16.19 14.37 -10.83
CA PRO A 3 16.45 15.70 -11.35
C PRO A 3 16.60 16.71 -10.21
N THR A 4 17.67 17.48 -10.28
CA THR A 4 17.94 18.63 -9.41
C THR A 4 17.13 19.83 -9.87
N VAL A 5 16.47 20.50 -8.94
CA VAL A 5 15.77 21.78 -9.15
C VAL A 5 16.81 22.90 -9.18
N ASP A 6 16.72 23.75 -10.20
CA ASP A 6 17.61 24.88 -10.47
C ASP A 6 17.20 26.10 -9.63
N ASP A 7 18.13 26.58 -8.79
CA ASP A 7 17.99 27.79 -8.00
C ASP A 7 18.46 29.00 -8.83
N THR A 8 17.52 29.77 -9.35
CA THR A 8 17.85 31.14 -9.77
C THR A 8 17.03 32.18 -8.99
N LYS A 9 17.79 33.00 -8.33
CA LYS A 9 17.46 34.15 -7.49
C LYS A 9 16.49 35.14 -8.16
N ASP A 10 15.60 35.71 -7.35
CA ASP A 10 15.38 37.14 -7.38
C ASP A 10 15.03 37.69 -5.99
N ASN A 11 15.85 38.63 -5.56
CA ASN A 11 15.66 39.48 -4.37
C ASN A 11 14.54 40.47 -4.64
N ASN A 12 13.56 40.56 -3.76
CA ASN A 12 12.99 41.84 -3.43
C ASN A 12 12.39 41.88 -2.03
N ASP A 13 12.90 42.83 -1.23
CA ASP A 13 12.46 43.15 0.13
C ASP A 13 11.01 43.67 0.13
N ASN A 14 10.15 43.18 1.00
CA ASN A 14 9.43 44.01 1.97
C ASN A 14 8.47 43.29 2.92
N LYS A 15 8.70 43.49 4.22
CA LYS A 15 7.77 43.66 5.35
C LYS A 15 6.75 42.59 5.70
N ASN A 16 6.96 42.12 6.94
CA ASN A 16 5.97 41.84 7.97
C ASN A 16 4.62 41.22 7.51
N ASP A 17 4.52 39.93 7.63
CA ASP A 17 3.29 39.33 8.07
C ASP A 17 3.60 38.16 9.03
N ASP A 18 3.10 38.33 10.26
CA ASP A 18 3.21 37.35 11.35
C ASP A 18 2.19 36.26 11.09
N THR A 19 2.39 35.50 10.01
CA THR A 19 1.63 34.33 9.69
C THR A 19 2.44 33.11 10.14
N ASN A 20 1.91 32.46 11.13
CA ASN A 20 2.23 31.16 11.68
C ASN A 20 2.39 30.15 10.53
N ASP A 21 3.55 30.14 9.86
CA ASP A 21 3.85 29.33 8.68
C ASP A 21 4.16 27.90 9.13
N LYS A 22 3.10 27.20 9.59
CA LYS A 22 3.19 25.75 9.67
C LYS A 22 3.38 25.24 8.25
N PRO A 23 4.35 24.31 8.01
CA PRO A 23 4.49 23.67 6.72
C PRO A 23 3.11 23.20 6.24
N LYS A 24 2.72 23.61 5.03
CA LYS A 24 1.42 23.18 4.47
C LYS A 24 1.38 21.65 4.51
N GLU A 25 0.48 21.09 5.30
CA GLU A 25 0.30 19.63 5.36
C GLU A 25 -0.01 19.12 3.96
N LEU A 26 0.67 18.03 3.57
CA LEU A 26 0.48 17.42 2.25
C LEU A 26 -0.97 16.97 2.03
N PHE A 27 -1.56 16.41 3.10
CA PHE A 27 -2.96 16.00 3.15
C PHE A 27 -3.60 16.52 4.45
N GLY A 28 -4.66 17.29 4.32
CA GLY A 28 -5.32 17.90 5.50
C GLY A 28 -6.06 16.90 6.38
N ASP A 29 -6.40 15.73 5.83
CA ASP A 29 -7.22 14.73 6.50
C ASP A 29 -6.41 13.65 7.25
N ILE A 30 -5.07 13.73 7.26
CA ILE A 30 -4.21 12.77 7.98
C ILE A 30 -3.79 13.23 9.38
N SER A 31 -4.17 14.42 9.81
CA SER A 31 -3.74 15.01 11.10
C SER A 31 -4.10 14.13 12.30
N ASN A 32 -5.23 13.43 12.27
CA ASN A 32 -5.66 12.48 13.30
C ASN A 32 -5.07 11.07 13.14
N TYR A 33 -4.23 10.85 12.11
CA TYR A 33 -3.58 9.58 11.79
C TYR A 33 -2.08 9.65 12.01
N GLY A 34 -1.64 10.26 13.13
CA GLY A 34 -0.22 10.42 13.45
C GLY A 34 0.60 9.13 13.37
N TRP A 35 -0.03 7.98 13.66
CA TRP A 35 0.59 6.66 13.55
C TRP A 35 0.91 6.23 12.10
N ALA A 36 0.23 6.78 11.10
CA ALA A 36 0.42 6.49 9.67
C ALA A 36 0.96 7.69 8.88
N LYS A 37 1.04 8.88 9.46
CA LYS A 37 1.39 10.13 8.76
C LYS A 37 2.71 10.01 8.01
N ASP A 38 3.77 9.62 8.70
CA ASP A 38 5.11 9.49 8.08
C ASP A 38 5.13 8.46 6.95
N ALA A 39 4.38 7.37 7.12
CA ALA A 39 4.24 6.34 6.09
C ALA A 39 3.53 6.87 4.85
N ILE A 40 2.42 7.59 5.03
CA ILE A 40 1.64 8.18 3.93
C ILE A 40 2.47 9.20 3.17
N GLU A 41 3.10 10.15 3.86
CA GLU A 41 3.92 11.20 3.26
C GLU A 41 5.16 10.61 2.58
N GLY A 42 5.85 9.66 3.24
CA GLY A 42 7.02 8.97 2.66
C GLY A 42 6.70 8.21 1.39
N LEU A 43 5.59 7.47 1.36
CA LEU A 43 5.13 6.75 0.17
C LEU A 43 4.68 7.69 -0.95
N TYR A 44 4.09 8.83 -0.60
CA TYR A 44 3.74 9.85 -1.60
C TYR A 44 4.99 10.41 -2.28
N TYR A 45 6.01 10.82 -1.51
CA TYR A 45 7.27 11.31 -2.09
C TYR A 45 8.05 10.23 -2.85
N ALA A 46 7.87 8.96 -2.49
CA ALA A 46 8.41 7.84 -3.24
C ALA A 46 7.60 7.49 -4.52
N GLY A 47 6.48 8.16 -4.78
CA GLY A 47 5.62 7.91 -5.93
C GLY A 47 4.80 6.62 -5.86
N ILE A 48 4.70 6.01 -4.67
CA ILE A 48 4.01 4.72 -4.46
C ILE A 48 2.51 4.92 -4.21
N VAL A 49 2.14 5.99 -3.51
CA VAL A 49 0.74 6.35 -3.27
C VAL A 49 0.44 7.76 -3.76
N ASN A 50 -0.84 8.01 -4.03
CA ASN A 50 -1.37 9.35 -4.35
C ASN A 50 -2.55 9.67 -3.42
N GLY A 51 -2.88 10.96 -3.30
CA GLY A 51 -4.17 11.38 -2.75
C GLY A 51 -5.34 10.89 -3.60
N MET A 52 -6.53 10.91 -3.04
CA MET A 52 -7.78 10.69 -3.77
C MET A 52 -8.20 11.95 -4.53
N GLU A 53 -7.91 13.10 -3.91
CA GLU A 53 -8.13 14.44 -4.45
C GLU A 53 -7.00 15.35 -3.96
N GLU A 54 -6.99 16.63 -4.38
CA GLU A 54 -6.06 17.61 -3.88
C GLU A 54 -6.21 17.76 -2.36
N ASN A 55 -5.10 17.60 -1.61
CA ASN A 55 -5.02 17.64 -0.14
C ASN A 55 -5.86 16.57 0.60
N VAL A 56 -6.39 15.54 -0.09
CA VAL A 56 -7.20 14.47 0.51
C VAL A 56 -6.56 13.12 0.27
N PHE A 57 -6.17 12.42 1.32
CA PHE A 57 -5.68 11.04 1.27
C PHE A 57 -6.79 10.01 1.47
N ASN A 58 -7.83 10.35 2.24
CA ASN A 58 -8.91 9.48 2.71
C ASN A 58 -8.40 8.29 3.56
N PRO A 59 -7.73 8.55 4.69
CA PRO A 59 -7.03 7.52 5.49
C PRO A 59 -7.98 6.45 6.05
N ALA A 60 -9.24 6.81 6.38
CA ALA A 60 -10.25 5.88 6.88
C ALA A 60 -10.95 5.07 5.79
N GLY A 61 -10.83 5.47 4.52
CA GLY A 61 -11.46 4.78 3.41
C GLY A 61 -10.88 3.38 3.23
N GLU A 62 -11.73 2.42 2.88
CA GLU A 62 -11.27 1.08 2.52
C GLU A 62 -10.44 1.13 1.24
N VAL A 63 -9.36 0.33 1.19
CA VAL A 63 -8.57 0.19 -0.03
C VAL A 63 -9.10 -1.00 -0.83
N THR A 64 -9.34 -0.78 -2.12
CA THR A 64 -9.78 -1.86 -3.01
C THR A 64 -8.60 -2.72 -3.48
N ARG A 65 -8.90 -3.94 -3.97
CA ARG A 65 -7.88 -4.89 -4.44
C ARG A 65 -7.02 -4.31 -5.56
N GLU A 66 -7.62 -3.61 -6.53
CA GLU A 66 -6.89 -2.98 -7.64
C GLU A 66 -6.07 -1.76 -7.17
N GLN A 67 -6.54 -1.00 -6.18
CA GLN A 67 -5.76 0.08 -5.59
C GLN A 67 -4.54 -0.45 -4.86
N PHE A 68 -4.71 -1.51 -4.08
CA PHE A 68 -3.59 -2.15 -3.39
C PHE A 68 -2.60 -2.79 -4.38
N CYS A 69 -3.11 -3.41 -5.43
CA CYS A 69 -2.29 -3.95 -6.52
C CYS A 69 -1.39 -2.85 -7.14
N LYS A 70 -1.94 -1.66 -7.41
CA LYS A 70 -1.15 -0.52 -7.88
C LYS A 70 -0.04 -0.16 -6.90
N MET A 71 -0.32 -0.07 -5.60
CA MET A 71 0.69 0.26 -4.58
C MET A 71 1.84 -0.76 -4.61
N VAL A 72 1.54 -2.06 -4.71
CA VAL A 72 2.55 -3.12 -4.76
C VAL A 72 3.40 -3.04 -6.03
N VAL A 73 2.77 -2.85 -7.19
CA VAL A 73 3.50 -2.71 -8.47
C VAL A 73 4.42 -1.49 -8.46
N GLN A 74 3.98 -0.38 -7.90
CA GLN A 74 4.79 0.83 -7.73
C GLN A 74 5.96 0.58 -6.76
N LEU A 75 5.70 -0.08 -5.62
CA LEU A 75 6.71 -0.40 -4.61
C LEU A 75 7.87 -1.22 -5.19
N PHE A 76 7.56 -2.25 -5.98
CA PHE A 76 8.56 -3.17 -6.53
C PHE A 76 9.05 -2.80 -7.93
N GLY A 77 8.51 -1.75 -8.55
CA GLY A 77 8.93 -1.26 -9.86
C GLY A 77 8.68 -2.24 -11.01
N VAL A 78 7.68 -3.11 -10.89
CA VAL A 78 7.43 -4.22 -11.84
C VAL A 78 6.35 -3.89 -12.88
N LEU A 79 6.11 -2.62 -13.15
CA LEU A 79 5.13 -2.23 -14.18
C LEU A 79 5.60 -2.71 -15.55
N ASN A 80 5.08 -3.83 -15.97
CA ASN A 80 5.34 -4.45 -17.28
C ASN A 80 4.02 -5.03 -17.80
N TYR A 81 3.33 -4.23 -18.60
CA TYR A 81 2.01 -4.56 -19.10
C TYR A 81 2.09 -5.35 -20.41
N ASP A 82 1.57 -6.57 -20.38
CA ASP A 82 1.30 -7.37 -21.57
C ASP A 82 -0.20 -7.72 -21.59
N GLU A 83 -0.91 -7.16 -22.57
CA GLU A 83 -2.36 -7.34 -22.74
C GLU A 83 -2.78 -8.82 -22.91
N THR A 84 -1.84 -9.68 -23.29
CA THR A 84 -2.13 -11.09 -23.56
C THR A 84 -2.26 -11.94 -22.30
N SER A 85 -1.83 -11.43 -21.14
CA SER A 85 -1.72 -12.22 -19.90
C SER A 85 -2.97 -12.19 -19.02
N ALA A 86 -3.96 -11.35 -19.30
CA ALA A 86 -5.10 -11.22 -18.41
C ALA A 86 -6.39 -11.79 -18.96
N ARG A 87 -7.16 -12.36 -18.06
CA ARG A 87 -8.36 -13.16 -18.35
C ARG A 87 -9.47 -12.94 -17.36
N PHE A 88 -9.41 -11.84 -16.61
CA PHE A 88 -10.45 -11.56 -15.62
C PHE A 88 -11.59 -10.79 -16.30
N ASN A 89 -12.80 -11.34 -16.22
CA ASN A 89 -13.99 -10.77 -16.82
C ASN A 89 -14.40 -9.41 -16.23
N ASP A 90 -13.94 -9.12 -15.01
CA ASP A 90 -14.20 -7.86 -14.29
C ASP A 90 -13.09 -6.81 -14.49
N VAL A 91 -12.00 -7.15 -15.18
CA VAL A 91 -10.94 -6.20 -15.54
C VAL A 91 -11.24 -5.62 -16.93
N LYS A 92 -11.66 -4.36 -16.97
CA LYS A 92 -12.03 -3.68 -18.22
C LYS A 92 -10.79 -3.21 -18.97
N ASP A 93 -10.78 -3.43 -20.27
CA ASP A 93 -9.74 -2.92 -21.17
C ASP A 93 -9.66 -1.39 -21.09
N GLY A 94 -8.45 -0.86 -21.08
CA GLY A 94 -8.20 0.58 -20.96
C GLY A 94 -8.51 1.19 -19.61
N ALA A 95 -8.95 0.41 -18.61
CA ALA A 95 -9.12 0.92 -17.26
C ALA A 95 -7.77 1.22 -16.63
N TRP A 96 -7.69 2.25 -15.79
CA TRP A 96 -6.46 2.70 -15.13
C TRP A 96 -5.75 1.59 -14.31
N TYR A 97 -6.51 0.64 -13.81
CA TYR A 97 -6.01 -0.46 -12.97
C TYR A 97 -5.50 -1.67 -13.77
N ALA A 98 -5.92 -1.82 -15.02
CA ALA A 98 -5.59 -2.98 -15.83
C ALA A 98 -4.07 -3.21 -15.96
N PRO A 99 -3.23 -2.22 -16.29
CA PRO A 99 -1.79 -2.40 -16.36
C PRO A 99 -1.17 -2.90 -15.06
N TYR A 100 -1.65 -2.43 -13.91
CA TYR A 100 -1.14 -2.84 -12.60
C TYR A 100 -1.56 -4.27 -12.25
N ILE A 101 -2.83 -4.63 -12.48
CA ILE A 101 -3.31 -5.99 -12.26
C ILE A 101 -2.50 -6.98 -13.09
N TYR A 102 -2.33 -6.71 -14.38
CA TYR A 102 -1.64 -7.60 -15.29
C TYR A 102 -0.15 -7.72 -14.95
N SER A 103 0.50 -6.63 -14.60
CA SER A 103 1.89 -6.66 -14.15
C SER A 103 2.06 -7.49 -12.88
N ALA A 104 1.18 -7.33 -11.90
CA ALA A 104 1.25 -8.07 -10.64
C ALA A 104 0.94 -9.57 -10.82
N VAL A 105 0.02 -9.92 -11.74
CA VAL A 105 -0.28 -11.32 -12.10
C VAL A 105 0.92 -11.95 -12.81
N SER A 106 1.51 -11.27 -13.80
CA SER A 106 2.70 -11.74 -14.53
C SER A 106 3.90 -11.92 -13.61
N ALA A 107 4.07 -11.04 -12.61
CA ALA A 107 5.11 -11.16 -11.60
C ALA A 107 4.83 -12.24 -10.53
N GLY A 108 3.65 -12.88 -10.55
CA GLY A 108 3.26 -13.88 -9.56
C GLY A 108 2.89 -13.32 -8.18
N TYR A 109 2.71 -12.00 -8.05
CA TYR A 109 2.41 -11.36 -6.77
C TYR A 109 0.96 -11.53 -6.35
N ILE A 110 0.05 -11.49 -7.31
CA ILE A 110 -1.39 -11.58 -7.08
C ILE A 110 -2.03 -12.64 -7.98
N GLN A 111 -3.09 -13.24 -7.49
CA GLN A 111 -3.97 -14.13 -8.23
C GLN A 111 -5.40 -13.58 -8.19
N GLY A 112 -6.24 -13.99 -9.13
CA GLY A 112 -7.66 -13.73 -9.06
C GLY A 112 -8.31 -14.41 -7.85
N GLN A 113 -9.54 -14.04 -7.56
CA GLN A 113 -10.39 -14.78 -6.62
C GLN A 113 -10.89 -16.09 -7.23
N SER A 114 -10.94 -16.14 -8.58
CA SER A 114 -11.08 -17.34 -9.40
C SER A 114 -10.22 -17.20 -10.66
N ASP A 115 -10.26 -18.19 -11.54
CA ASP A 115 -9.50 -18.20 -12.80
C ASP A 115 -9.90 -17.04 -13.72
N ASP A 116 -11.13 -16.54 -13.60
CA ASP A 116 -11.74 -15.55 -14.49
C ASP A 116 -12.24 -14.27 -13.76
N PHE A 117 -12.02 -14.16 -12.44
CA PHE A 117 -12.51 -13.06 -11.64
C PHE A 117 -11.44 -12.51 -10.69
N PHE A 118 -11.11 -11.22 -10.81
CA PHE A 118 -10.11 -10.54 -9.98
C PHE A 118 -10.67 -10.01 -8.67
N GLY A 119 -11.88 -9.47 -8.69
CA GLY A 119 -12.52 -8.77 -7.59
C GLY A 119 -12.31 -7.25 -7.64
N VAL A 120 -12.41 -6.66 -8.85
CA VAL A 120 -12.32 -5.19 -9.03
C VAL A 120 -13.42 -4.50 -8.22
N GLY A 121 -13.04 -3.41 -7.51
CA GLY A 121 -13.93 -2.64 -6.66
C GLY A 121 -14.19 -3.25 -5.28
N GLN A 122 -13.72 -4.48 -5.03
CA GLN A 122 -13.88 -5.09 -3.71
C GLN A 122 -12.80 -4.61 -2.73
N PRO A 123 -13.16 -4.26 -1.48
CA PRO A 123 -12.17 -4.01 -0.44
C PRO A 123 -11.25 -5.21 -0.25
N ILE A 124 -9.95 -4.95 -0.06
CA ILE A 124 -8.98 -6.01 0.17
C ILE A 124 -9.02 -6.50 1.62
N MET A 125 -9.03 -7.83 1.82
CA MET A 125 -8.90 -8.40 3.16
C MET A 125 -7.46 -8.28 3.65
N ARG A 126 -7.27 -8.11 4.95
CA ARG A 126 -5.94 -7.98 5.57
C ARG A 126 -5.05 -9.19 5.29
N GLN A 127 -5.59 -10.42 5.37
CA GLN A 127 -4.83 -11.63 5.01
C GLN A 127 -4.39 -11.66 3.55
N ASP A 128 -5.21 -11.14 2.62
CA ASP A 128 -4.86 -11.09 1.20
C ASP A 128 -3.78 -10.03 0.94
N MET A 129 -3.90 -8.86 1.57
CA MET A 129 -2.89 -7.81 1.52
C MET A 129 -1.51 -8.33 1.91
N VAL A 130 -1.43 -9.03 3.04
CA VAL A 130 -0.19 -9.61 3.56
C VAL A 130 0.33 -10.72 2.63
N THR A 131 -0.55 -11.56 2.09
CA THR A 131 -0.19 -12.63 1.16
C THR A 131 0.42 -12.10 -0.14
N ILE A 132 -0.12 -11.01 -0.67
CA ILE A 132 0.40 -10.35 -1.88
C ILE A 132 1.82 -9.80 -1.61
N LEU A 133 2.03 -9.11 -0.50
CA LEU A 133 3.35 -8.58 -0.13
C LEU A 133 4.37 -9.69 0.12
N TYR A 134 3.97 -10.77 0.78
CA TYR A 134 4.83 -11.94 1.00
C TYR A 134 5.32 -12.55 -0.33
N ARG A 135 4.41 -12.73 -1.29
CA ARG A 135 4.77 -13.22 -2.63
C ARG A 135 5.72 -12.26 -3.35
N ALA A 136 5.45 -10.96 -3.26
CA ALA A 136 6.27 -9.93 -3.91
C ALA A 136 7.68 -9.82 -3.31
N LEU A 137 7.80 -10.01 -2.00
CA LEU A 137 9.10 -10.02 -1.31
C LEU A 137 9.98 -11.21 -1.72
N ASN A 138 9.37 -12.35 -2.09
CA ASN A 138 10.07 -13.59 -2.43
C ASN A 138 11.18 -13.98 -1.43
N LYS A 139 10.93 -13.73 -0.13
CA LYS A 139 11.87 -13.99 0.97
C LYS A 139 11.15 -14.76 2.06
N SER A 140 11.82 -15.75 2.64
CA SER A 140 11.26 -16.61 3.69
C SER A 140 12.20 -16.75 4.90
N ASN A 141 12.73 -15.64 5.43
CA ASN A 141 13.83 -15.71 6.39
C ASN A 141 13.50 -15.26 7.83
N SER A 142 12.27 -14.85 8.11
CA SER A 142 11.96 -14.19 9.39
C SER A 142 10.60 -14.62 9.97
N ALA A 143 10.12 -15.81 9.67
CA ALA A 143 8.82 -16.27 10.18
C ALA A 143 8.82 -16.29 11.71
N ALA A 144 7.85 -15.61 12.32
CA ALA A 144 7.60 -15.61 13.74
C ALA A 144 6.45 -16.57 14.10
N ALA A 145 6.41 -16.99 15.37
CA ALA A 145 5.21 -17.61 15.91
C ALA A 145 4.04 -16.62 15.88
N LEU A 146 2.85 -17.11 15.51
CA LEU A 146 1.64 -16.30 15.51
C LEU A 146 0.94 -16.41 16.87
N ASP A 147 0.85 -15.30 17.58
CA ASP A 147 0.23 -15.19 18.89
C ASP A 147 -0.97 -14.21 18.83
N PHE A 148 -1.84 -14.40 17.83
CA PHE A 148 -3.05 -13.62 17.71
C PHE A 148 -4.24 -14.34 18.31
N THR A 149 -5.13 -13.60 18.98
CA THR A 149 -6.34 -14.15 19.59
C THR A 149 -7.28 -14.83 18.59
N ASP A 150 -7.14 -14.48 17.33
CA ASP A 150 -7.93 -14.99 16.20
C ASP A 150 -7.10 -15.77 15.16
N VAL A 151 -5.97 -16.35 15.58
CA VAL A 151 -5.04 -17.08 14.70
C VAL A 151 -5.72 -18.21 13.91
N ASP A 152 -6.69 -18.88 14.50
CA ASP A 152 -7.46 -19.95 13.84
C ASP A 152 -8.34 -19.46 12.69
N ASN A 153 -8.63 -18.15 12.64
CA ASN A 153 -9.40 -17.54 11.56
C ASN A 153 -8.53 -17.16 10.36
N ILE A 154 -7.19 -17.22 10.48
CA ILE A 154 -6.28 -16.99 9.36
C ILE A 154 -6.39 -18.17 8.39
N ALA A 155 -6.68 -17.85 7.12
CA ALA A 155 -6.76 -18.87 6.08
C ALA A 155 -5.39 -19.56 5.91
N GLU A 156 -5.40 -20.86 5.62
CA GLU A 156 -4.18 -21.67 5.53
C GLU A 156 -3.17 -21.06 4.55
N TYR A 157 -3.63 -20.56 3.38
CA TYR A 157 -2.77 -19.93 2.38
C TYR A 157 -2.08 -18.65 2.87
N ALA A 158 -2.56 -18.03 3.95
CA ALA A 158 -2.06 -16.75 4.45
C ALA A 158 -1.15 -16.90 5.68
N LYS A 159 -1.12 -18.05 6.35
CA LYS A 159 -0.40 -18.25 7.60
C LYS A 159 1.09 -17.95 7.48
N ASP A 160 1.76 -18.48 6.46
CA ASP A 160 3.19 -18.23 6.23
C ASP A 160 3.46 -16.75 5.95
N ALA A 161 2.57 -16.11 5.18
CA ALA A 161 2.68 -14.70 4.86
C ALA A 161 2.54 -13.83 6.12
N VAL A 162 1.56 -14.12 6.97
CA VAL A 162 1.36 -13.41 8.24
C VAL A 162 2.58 -13.61 9.15
N ALA A 163 3.04 -14.87 9.32
CA ALA A 163 4.21 -15.20 10.14
C ALA A 163 5.48 -14.47 9.67
N GLN A 164 5.69 -14.37 8.36
CA GLN A 164 6.82 -13.67 7.77
C GLN A 164 6.77 -12.17 8.07
N LEU A 165 5.63 -11.50 7.80
CA LEU A 165 5.52 -10.06 7.99
C LEU A 165 5.50 -9.66 9.47
N VAL A 166 5.01 -10.53 10.36
CA VAL A 166 5.16 -10.38 11.81
C VAL A 166 6.64 -10.47 12.20
N GLY A 167 7.36 -11.48 11.72
CA GLY A 167 8.80 -11.65 11.99
C GLY A 167 9.67 -10.50 11.47
N MET A 168 9.23 -9.82 10.42
CA MET A 168 9.84 -8.59 9.89
C MET A 168 9.46 -7.33 10.69
N GLY A 169 8.53 -7.41 11.65
CA GLY A 169 8.01 -6.25 12.38
C GLY A 169 7.09 -5.34 11.56
N VAL A 170 6.65 -5.80 10.38
CA VAL A 170 5.74 -5.03 9.50
C VAL A 170 4.30 -5.11 9.99
N ILE A 171 3.92 -6.24 10.57
CA ILE A 171 2.58 -6.49 11.13
C ILE A 171 2.70 -6.74 12.64
N ASN A 172 1.89 -6.02 13.44
CA ASN A 172 1.86 -6.17 14.89
C ASN A 172 0.46 -6.54 15.46
N GLY A 173 -0.56 -6.63 14.61
CA GLY A 173 -1.95 -6.83 15.06
C GLY A 173 -2.59 -5.57 15.66
N TYR A 174 -3.75 -5.77 16.28
CA TYR A 174 -4.50 -4.72 16.96
C TYR A 174 -4.29 -4.78 18.49
N GLU A 175 -4.72 -3.73 19.21
CA GLU A 175 -4.59 -3.63 20.67
C GLU A 175 -5.33 -4.74 21.43
N ASP A 176 -6.38 -5.32 20.81
CA ASP A 176 -7.13 -6.47 21.34
C ASP A 176 -6.41 -7.82 21.13
N GLY A 177 -5.20 -7.80 20.60
CA GLY A 177 -4.38 -8.98 20.28
C GLY A 177 -4.82 -9.71 19.01
N SER A 178 -5.77 -9.18 18.24
CA SER A 178 -6.24 -9.82 17.00
C SER A 178 -5.44 -9.37 15.77
N PHE A 179 -5.44 -10.20 14.74
CA PHE A 179 -4.96 -9.86 13.41
C PHE A 179 -6.08 -9.37 12.48
N LYS A 180 -7.31 -9.83 12.69
CA LYS A 180 -8.51 -9.60 11.86
C LYS A 180 -8.30 -10.00 10.39
N PRO A 181 -8.05 -11.28 10.11
CA PRO A 181 -7.64 -11.75 8.77
C PRO A 181 -8.65 -11.42 7.68
N ARG A 182 -9.95 -11.48 7.99
CA ARG A 182 -11.05 -11.22 7.07
C ARG A 182 -11.56 -9.77 7.12
N GLY A 183 -11.02 -8.96 8.03
CA GLY A 183 -11.30 -7.52 8.06
C GLY A 183 -10.74 -6.84 6.82
N THR A 184 -11.40 -5.81 6.36
CA THR A 184 -10.93 -4.96 5.27
C THR A 184 -9.84 -4.01 5.77
N ALA A 185 -8.88 -3.67 4.92
CA ALA A 185 -7.84 -2.71 5.27
C ALA A 185 -8.26 -1.29 4.89
N THR A 186 -8.02 -0.34 5.79
CA THR A 186 -8.10 1.08 5.45
C THR A 186 -6.88 1.52 4.65
N ARG A 187 -6.99 2.65 3.95
CA ARG A 187 -5.88 3.23 3.18
C ARG A 187 -4.69 3.59 4.08
N ALA A 188 -4.94 4.06 5.31
CA ALA A 188 -3.89 4.32 6.28
C ALA A 188 -3.18 3.04 6.74
N GLU A 189 -3.93 1.96 7.00
CA GLU A 189 -3.34 0.66 7.35
C GLU A 189 -2.54 0.08 6.18
N ALA A 190 -3.06 0.14 4.97
CA ALA A 190 -2.33 -0.31 3.79
C ALA A 190 -1.04 0.49 3.57
N ALA A 191 -1.09 1.82 3.71
CA ALA A 191 0.11 2.66 3.63
C ALA A 191 1.14 2.30 4.71
N LYS A 192 0.71 2.06 5.95
CA LYS A 192 1.62 1.68 7.03
C LYS A 192 2.34 0.35 6.76
N VAL A 193 1.61 -0.64 6.26
CA VAL A 193 2.19 -1.96 5.92
C VAL A 193 3.12 -1.86 4.71
N ILE A 194 2.73 -1.17 3.65
CA ILE A 194 3.57 -0.91 2.48
C ILE A 194 4.86 -0.17 2.88
N TRP A 195 4.75 0.83 3.76
CA TRP A 195 5.92 1.56 4.28
C TRP A 195 6.89 0.65 5.03
N GLY A 196 6.38 -0.23 5.91
CA GLY A 196 7.20 -1.20 6.61
C GLY A 196 7.97 -2.12 5.64
N VAL A 197 7.33 -2.57 4.57
CA VAL A 197 8.01 -3.33 3.51
C VAL A 197 9.03 -2.47 2.78
N TYR A 198 8.67 -1.26 2.37
CA TYR A 198 9.57 -0.32 1.69
C TYR A 198 10.87 -0.07 2.48
N GLU A 199 10.77 0.19 3.78
CA GLU A 199 11.92 0.38 4.66
C GLU A 199 12.78 -0.90 4.78
N SER A 200 12.17 -2.08 4.71
CA SER A 200 12.88 -3.36 4.83
C SER A 200 13.65 -3.78 3.57
N ILE A 201 13.38 -3.16 2.42
CA ILE A 201 14.02 -3.49 1.13
C ILE A 201 14.98 -2.39 0.62
N LYS A 202 15.06 -1.26 1.34
CA LYS A 202 16.09 -0.25 1.10
C LYS A 202 17.46 -0.80 1.46
#